data_507528a0a2a4f1e80f6467fa236854fe
#
_entry.id   507528a0a2a4f1e80f6467fa236854fe
#
_cell.length_a   1.000
_cell.length_b   1.000
_cell.length_c   1.000
_cell.angle_alpha   90.00
_cell.angle_beta   90.00
_cell.angle_gamma   90.00
#
_symmetry.space_group_name_H-M   'P 1'
#
loop_
_entity.id
_entity.type
_entity.pdbx_description
1 polymer ?
#
loop_
_entity_poly.entity_id
_entity_poly.type
_entity_poly.pdbx_seq_one_letter_code
_entity_poly.pdbx_strand_id
1 'polypeptide(L)'
;AQLDRRTCTLTKGAEGLRRLVVGLGKKCILAQTLWGLCQSFQEGQERTLAFCWLYALALVLALYFDFSGYTDMALGVGKLLGFDLAENFRWPLAARTLTDFWRRWHITLGWWFRDHLYRPLVRAAGGKRTGCLLLVWLLVGLWHGAGWNFLLWGLLFGLLLAAERLGLGGWLNRFPPLGHLFVLAVLGFGAVLLTGEDLGQSLALWGGLLGQGEP
;
A
#
# COMPACT_ATOMS: atom_id res chain seq x y z
N ALA A 1 27.59 -5.65 9.82
CA ALA A 1 27.22 -6.75 10.64
C ALA A 1 26.82 -8.03 9.89
N GLN A 2 25.98 -8.04 8.83
CA GLN A 2 25.74 -9.27 8.03
C GLN A 2 26.84 -9.53 7.00
N LEU A 3 27.53 -8.49 6.50
CA LEU A 3 28.59 -8.61 5.50
C LEU A 3 29.68 -9.61 5.89
N ASP A 4 30.08 -9.60 7.15
CA ASP A 4 31.16 -10.43 7.67
C ASP A 4 30.71 -11.81 8.17
N ARG A 5 29.39 -12.00 8.33
CA ARG A 5 28.79 -13.22 8.93
C ARG A 5 27.79 -13.92 8.00
N ARG A 6 27.77 -13.56 6.72
CA ARG A 6 26.88 -14.20 5.74
C ARG A 6 27.23 -15.68 5.58
N THR A 7 26.20 -16.51 5.51
CA THR A 7 26.35 -17.94 5.29
C THR A 7 25.62 -18.34 4.02
N CYS A 8 26.36 -18.88 3.05
CA CYS A 8 25.77 -19.46 1.84
C CYS A 8 25.63 -20.97 2.05
N THR A 9 24.40 -21.47 2.09
CA THR A 9 24.10 -22.90 2.19
C THR A 9 23.20 -23.32 1.03
N LEU A 10 23.19 -24.58 0.66
CA LEU A 10 22.30 -25.11 -0.38
C LEU A 10 20.82 -24.88 -0.03
N THR A 11 20.47 -25.00 1.26
CA THR A 11 19.10 -24.74 1.74
C THR A 11 18.70 -23.29 1.51
N LYS A 12 19.55 -22.32 1.93
CA LYS A 12 19.30 -20.89 1.65
C LYS A 12 19.23 -20.60 0.16
N GLY A 13 20.08 -21.24 -0.63
CA GLY A 13 20.06 -21.13 -2.09
C GLY A 13 18.73 -21.59 -2.69
N ALA A 14 18.24 -22.77 -2.29
CA ALA A 14 16.95 -23.30 -2.74
C ALA A 14 15.77 -22.42 -2.33
N GLU A 15 15.75 -21.94 -1.07
CA GLU A 15 14.73 -21.00 -0.61
C GLU A 15 14.77 -19.67 -1.39
N GLY A 16 15.97 -19.12 -1.63
CA GLY A 16 16.18 -17.91 -2.38
C GLY A 16 15.68 -18.03 -3.83
N LEU A 17 16.02 -19.14 -4.50
CA LEU A 17 15.55 -19.43 -5.86
C LEU A 17 14.02 -19.58 -5.91
N ARG A 18 13.44 -20.37 -4.98
CA ARG A 18 11.99 -20.50 -4.89
C ARG A 18 11.30 -19.16 -4.72
N ARG A 19 11.83 -18.30 -3.86
CA ARG A 19 11.25 -16.99 -3.61
C ARG A 19 11.37 -16.05 -4.82
N LEU A 20 12.50 -16.08 -5.52
CA LEU A 20 12.71 -15.34 -6.75
C LEU A 20 11.71 -15.74 -7.81
N VAL A 21 11.50 -17.05 -8.04
CA VAL A 21 10.53 -17.56 -9.01
C VAL A 21 9.10 -17.17 -8.64
N VAL A 22 8.71 -17.27 -7.36
CA VAL A 22 7.39 -16.83 -6.89
C VAL A 22 7.20 -15.34 -7.12
N GLY A 23 8.22 -14.53 -6.81
CA GLY A 23 8.19 -13.08 -7.06
C GLY A 23 8.04 -12.73 -8.53
N LEU A 24 8.77 -13.43 -9.39
CA LEU A 24 8.66 -13.30 -10.85
C LEU A 24 7.24 -13.66 -11.34
N GLY A 25 6.66 -14.77 -10.84
CA GLY A 25 5.28 -15.15 -11.16
C GLY A 25 4.26 -14.09 -10.73
N LYS A 26 4.40 -13.52 -9.53
CA LYS A 26 3.55 -12.40 -9.08
C LYS A 26 3.64 -11.20 -10.03
N LYS A 27 4.85 -10.82 -10.45
CA LYS A 27 5.06 -9.66 -11.31
C LYS A 27 4.61 -9.92 -12.75
N CYS A 28 5.07 -11.00 -13.38
CA CYS A 28 4.85 -11.24 -14.80
C CYS A 28 3.48 -11.86 -15.12
N ILE A 29 2.84 -12.57 -14.19
CA ILE A 29 1.54 -13.20 -14.44
C ILE A 29 0.43 -12.37 -13.79
N LEU A 30 0.47 -12.20 -12.48
CA LEU A 30 -0.63 -11.56 -11.76
C LEU A 30 -0.68 -10.05 -11.98
N ALA A 31 0.43 -9.35 -11.75
CA ALA A 31 0.45 -7.90 -11.87
C ALA A 31 0.24 -7.42 -13.31
N GLN A 32 0.92 -8.03 -14.31
CA GLN A 32 0.74 -7.64 -15.71
C GLN A 32 -0.70 -7.86 -16.20
N THR A 33 -1.33 -8.98 -15.85
CA THR A 33 -2.74 -9.23 -16.20
C THR A 33 -3.66 -8.17 -15.58
N LEU A 34 -3.45 -7.81 -14.31
CA LEU A 34 -4.25 -6.80 -13.63
C LEU A 34 -4.01 -5.39 -14.19
N TRP A 35 -2.77 -5.04 -14.55
CA TRP A 35 -2.47 -3.78 -15.23
C TRP A 35 -3.12 -3.70 -16.61
N GLY A 36 -3.10 -4.80 -17.39
CA GLY A 36 -3.82 -4.87 -18.66
C GLY A 36 -5.34 -4.66 -18.50
N LEU A 37 -5.92 -5.24 -17.45
CA LEU A 37 -7.34 -5.00 -17.10
C LEU A 37 -7.59 -3.53 -16.75
N CYS A 38 -6.71 -2.90 -15.95
CA CYS A 38 -6.82 -1.48 -15.64
C CYS A 38 -6.71 -0.60 -16.89
N GLN A 39 -5.83 -0.93 -17.81
CA GLN A 39 -5.70 -0.22 -19.09
C GLN A 39 -6.97 -0.34 -19.94
N SER A 40 -7.51 -1.56 -20.08
CA SER A 40 -8.77 -1.78 -20.80
C SER A 40 -9.95 -0.99 -20.22
N PHE A 41 -9.98 -0.84 -18.87
CA PHE A 41 -10.97 0.01 -18.21
C PHE A 41 -10.78 1.50 -18.58
N GLN A 42 -9.55 2.00 -18.64
CA GLN A 42 -9.28 3.40 -18.99
C GLN A 42 -9.62 3.72 -20.44
N GLU A 43 -9.37 2.77 -21.34
CA GLU A 43 -9.68 2.89 -22.77
C GLU A 43 -11.20 2.76 -23.05
N GLY A 44 -11.95 2.04 -22.20
CA GLY A 44 -13.40 1.90 -22.27
C GLY A 44 -14.13 3.18 -21.87
N GLN A 45 -15.36 3.32 -22.35
CA GLN A 45 -16.24 4.47 -22.02
C GLN A 45 -17.20 4.19 -20.86
N GLU A 46 -17.36 2.93 -20.48
CA GLU A 46 -18.25 2.56 -19.38
C GLU A 46 -17.71 3.06 -18.03
N ARG A 47 -18.58 3.75 -17.27
CA ARG A 47 -18.26 4.29 -15.94
C ARG A 47 -19.33 3.94 -14.92
N THR A 48 -19.95 2.76 -15.07
CA THR A 48 -20.91 2.29 -14.06
C THR A 48 -20.23 2.09 -12.70
N LEU A 49 -21.01 2.21 -11.62
CA LEU A 49 -20.52 2.00 -10.24
C LEU A 49 -19.76 0.67 -10.09
N ALA A 50 -20.31 -0.42 -10.65
CA ALA A 50 -19.68 -1.73 -10.58
C ALA A 50 -18.33 -1.77 -11.30
N PHE A 51 -18.23 -1.16 -12.47
CA PHE A 51 -16.99 -1.06 -13.24
C PHE A 51 -15.93 -0.24 -12.49
N CYS A 52 -16.30 0.90 -11.90
CA CYS A 52 -15.38 1.71 -11.12
C CYS A 52 -14.82 0.95 -9.91
N TRP A 53 -15.65 0.17 -9.21
CA TRP A 53 -15.17 -0.67 -8.10
C TRP A 53 -14.30 -1.85 -8.56
N LEU A 54 -14.63 -2.48 -9.70
CA LEU A 54 -13.77 -3.52 -10.30
C LEU A 54 -12.41 -2.95 -10.69
N TYR A 55 -12.39 -1.77 -11.31
CA TYR A 55 -11.15 -1.06 -11.61
C TYR A 55 -10.33 -0.75 -10.35
N ALA A 56 -10.94 -0.16 -9.32
CA ALA A 56 -10.25 0.17 -8.08
C ALA A 56 -9.68 -1.09 -7.39
N LEU A 57 -10.44 -2.20 -7.39
CA LEU A 57 -9.96 -3.48 -6.85
C LEU A 57 -8.80 -4.05 -7.68
N ALA A 58 -8.93 -4.05 -9.02
CA ALA A 58 -7.86 -4.48 -9.91
C ALA A 58 -6.58 -3.67 -9.69
N LEU A 59 -6.72 -2.35 -9.52
CA LEU A 59 -5.62 -1.42 -9.25
C LEU A 59 -4.90 -1.72 -7.92
N VAL A 60 -5.67 -1.94 -6.83
CA VAL A 60 -5.12 -2.33 -5.52
C VAL A 60 -4.35 -3.65 -5.63
N LEU A 61 -4.91 -4.64 -6.32
CA LEU A 61 -4.27 -5.94 -6.51
C LEU A 61 -3.04 -5.85 -7.43
N ALA A 62 -3.11 -5.04 -8.49
CA ALA A 62 -1.97 -4.79 -9.39
C ALA A 62 -0.79 -4.20 -8.63
N LEU A 63 -1.02 -3.12 -7.87
CA LEU A 63 -0.01 -2.50 -7.01
C LEU A 63 0.56 -3.49 -5.99
N TYR A 64 -0.29 -4.31 -5.38
CA TYR A 64 0.16 -5.30 -4.41
C TYR A 64 1.03 -6.38 -5.04
N PHE A 65 0.59 -7.01 -6.12
CA PHE A 65 1.35 -8.09 -6.74
C PHE A 65 2.61 -7.59 -7.44
N ASP A 66 2.58 -6.40 -8.05
CA ASP A 66 3.76 -5.80 -8.67
C ASP A 66 4.84 -5.52 -7.63
N PHE A 67 4.49 -4.84 -6.55
CA PHE A 67 5.46 -4.46 -5.54
C PHE A 67 5.87 -5.63 -4.63
N SER A 68 4.94 -6.49 -4.21
CA SER A 68 5.31 -7.69 -3.43
C SER A 68 6.14 -8.67 -4.26
N GLY A 69 5.86 -8.80 -5.56
CA GLY A 69 6.67 -9.59 -6.47
C GLY A 69 8.09 -9.06 -6.59
N TYR A 70 8.26 -7.75 -6.77
CA TYR A 70 9.58 -7.11 -6.77
C TYR A 70 10.35 -7.37 -5.47
N THR A 71 9.71 -7.17 -4.31
CA THR A 71 10.37 -7.42 -3.02
C THR A 71 10.69 -8.89 -2.78
N ASP A 72 9.84 -9.81 -3.22
CA ASP A 72 10.13 -11.25 -3.15
C ASP A 72 11.34 -11.63 -4.00
N MET A 73 11.48 -11.06 -5.20
CA MET A 73 12.67 -11.24 -6.03
C MET A 73 13.93 -10.70 -5.33
N ALA A 74 13.85 -9.49 -4.76
CA ALA A 74 14.97 -8.89 -4.04
C ALA A 74 15.39 -9.72 -2.80
N LEU A 75 14.41 -10.21 -2.03
CA LEU A 75 14.64 -11.11 -0.89
C LEU A 75 15.23 -12.44 -1.34
N GLY A 76 14.76 -12.98 -2.48
CA GLY A 76 15.30 -14.19 -3.09
C GLY A 76 16.77 -14.05 -3.46
N VAL A 77 17.14 -12.97 -4.17
CA VAL A 77 18.54 -12.65 -4.51
C VAL A 77 19.37 -12.42 -3.25
N GLY A 78 18.84 -11.71 -2.25
CA GLY A 78 19.51 -11.52 -0.97
C GLY A 78 19.89 -12.87 -0.32
N LYS A 79 18.93 -13.83 -0.29
CA LYS A 79 19.19 -15.19 0.25
C LYS A 79 20.24 -15.95 -0.56
N LEU A 80 20.24 -15.87 -1.89
CA LEU A 80 21.27 -16.47 -2.75
C LEU A 80 22.67 -15.93 -2.42
N LEU A 81 22.76 -14.66 -2.07
CA LEU A 81 24.01 -14.00 -1.65
C LEU A 81 24.34 -14.21 -0.16
N GLY A 82 23.55 -14.99 0.58
CA GLY A 82 23.75 -15.30 2.00
C GLY A 82 23.21 -14.27 2.98
N PHE A 83 22.41 -13.28 2.52
CA PHE A 83 21.79 -12.25 3.36
C PHE A 83 20.37 -12.63 3.76
N ASP A 84 19.99 -12.28 4.99
CA ASP A 84 18.62 -12.37 5.48
C ASP A 84 18.04 -10.93 5.54
N LEU A 85 17.37 -10.52 4.48
CA LEU A 85 16.73 -9.22 4.35
C LEU A 85 15.36 -9.23 5.04
N ALA A 86 14.89 -8.04 5.50
CA ALA A 86 13.62 -7.91 6.18
C ALA A 86 12.44 -8.02 5.21
N GLU A 87 11.37 -8.69 5.68
CA GLU A 87 10.10 -8.80 4.94
C GLU A 87 9.43 -7.42 4.78
N ASN A 88 8.90 -7.16 3.58
CA ASN A 88 8.17 -5.93 3.28
C ASN A 88 6.65 -6.10 3.27
N PHE A 89 6.15 -7.32 3.10
CA PHE A 89 4.73 -7.60 3.03
C PHE A 89 4.36 -8.80 3.91
N ARG A 90 3.26 -8.67 4.69
CA ARG A 90 2.71 -9.73 5.53
C ARG A 90 1.20 -9.76 5.44
N TRP A 91 0.63 -10.29 4.34
CA TRP A 91 -0.81 -10.41 4.12
C TRP A 91 -1.57 -9.09 4.38
N PRO A 92 -1.21 -7.96 3.72
CA PRO A 92 -1.76 -6.65 4.05
C PRO A 92 -3.27 -6.56 3.81
N LEU A 93 -3.80 -7.24 2.81
CA LEU A 93 -5.23 -7.24 2.49
C LEU A 93 -6.09 -8.01 3.51
N ALA A 94 -5.48 -8.77 4.44
CA ALA A 94 -6.18 -9.38 5.56
C ALA A 94 -6.40 -8.44 6.76
N ALA A 95 -5.97 -7.18 6.66
CA ALA A 95 -6.10 -6.19 7.72
C ALA A 95 -7.56 -5.76 7.92
N ARG A 96 -7.93 -5.44 9.17
CA ARG A 96 -9.27 -4.94 9.56
C ARG A 96 -9.27 -3.45 9.87
N THR A 97 -8.10 -2.85 9.94
CA THR A 97 -7.89 -1.43 10.17
C THR A 97 -6.76 -0.93 9.29
N LEU A 98 -6.73 0.36 8.96
CA LEU A 98 -5.64 0.96 8.21
C LEU A 98 -4.32 0.92 8.99
N THR A 99 -4.38 1.05 10.31
CA THR A 99 -3.20 0.88 11.18
C THR A 99 -2.59 -0.51 11.05
N ASP A 100 -3.41 -1.58 10.98
CA ASP A 100 -2.93 -2.95 10.76
C ASP A 100 -2.44 -3.15 9.32
N PHE A 101 -3.14 -2.57 8.33
CA PHE A 101 -2.71 -2.59 6.93
C PHE A 101 -1.30 -2.02 6.77
N TRP A 102 -1.02 -0.81 7.25
CA TRP A 102 0.28 -0.16 7.12
C TRP A 102 1.40 -0.82 7.94
N ARG A 103 1.08 -1.65 8.93
CA ARG A 103 2.03 -2.53 9.62
C ARG A 103 2.44 -3.74 8.79
N ARG A 104 1.66 -4.07 7.76
CA ARG A 104 1.83 -5.23 6.89
C ARG A 104 2.23 -4.87 5.45
N TRP A 105 2.09 -3.61 5.06
CA TRP A 105 2.43 -3.05 3.76
C TRP A 105 3.71 -2.23 3.85
N HIS A 106 4.68 -2.52 2.96
CA HIS A 106 5.96 -1.82 2.88
C HIS A 106 6.61 -1.57 4.25
N ILE A 107 6.78 -2.65 5.00
CA ILE A 107 7.12 -2.66 6.44
C ILE A 107 8.38 -1.87 6.73
N THR A 108 9.44 -2.03 5.91
CA THR A 108 10.73 -1.36 6.13
C THR A 108 10.62 0.16 5.97
N LEU A 109 9.87 0.64 4.97
CA LEU A 109 9.60 2.07 4.80
C LEU A 109 8.78 2.62 5.97
N GLY A 110 7.75 1.88 6.41
CA GLY A 110 6.95 2.24 7.59
C GLY A 110 7.81 2.38 8.85
N TRP A 111 8.77 1.48 9.05
CA TRP A 111 9.73 1.61 10.16
C TRP A 111 10.60 2.84 10.02
N TRP A 112 11.09 3.12 8.80
CA TRP A 112 11.93 4.29 8.54
C TRP A 112 11.22 5.60 8.88
N PHE A 113 10.02 5.82 8.34
CA PHE A 113 9.21 7.02 8.64
C PHE A 113 8.87 7.14 10.13
N ARG A 114 8.52 6.02 10.79
CA ARG A 114 8.23 5.99 12.21
C ARG A 114 9.44 6.40 13.05
N ASP A 115 10.61 5.84 12.76
CA ASP A 115 11.79 5.96 13.63
C ASP A 115 12.58 7.25 13.35
N HIS A 116 12.62 7.71 12.08
CA HIS A 116 13.40 8.89 11.69
C HIS A 116 12.58 10.18 11.58
N LEU A 117 11.25 10.11 11.41
CA LEU A 117 10.39 11.29 11.34
C LEU A 117 9.38 11.35 12.48
N TYR A 118 8.50 10.36 12.60
CA TYR A 118 7.38 10.44 13.53
C TYR A 118 7.83 10.53 15.00
N ARG A 119 8.70 9.62 15.46
CA ARG A 119 9.18 9.62 16.85
C ARG A 119 9.95 10.89 17.25
N PRO A 120 10.91 11.38 16.44
CA PRO A 120 11.58 12.65 16.71
C PRO A 120 10.62 13.83 16.75
N LEU A 121 9.69 13.94 15.79
CA LEU A 121 8.69 15.01 15.76
C LEU A 121 7.78 14.99 17.00
N VAL A 122 7.32 13.81 17.43
CA VAL A 122 6.50 13.69 18.66
C VAL A 122 7.25 14.15 19.90
N ARG A 123 8.55 13.84 20.00
CA ARG A 123 9.40 14.31 21.11
C ARG A 123 9.55 15.84 21.09
N ALA A 124 9.87 16.40 19.93
CA ALA A 124 10.02 17.85 19.75
C ALA A 124 8.72 18.63 19.97
N ALA A 125 7.58 18.05 19.61
CA ALA A 125 6.25 18.65 19.75
C ALA A 125 5.60 18.44 21.13
N GLY A 126 6.35 18.06 22.15
CA GLY A 126 5.81 17.87 23.52
C GLY A 126 4.73 16.80 23.60
N GLY A 127 4.81 15.75 22.79
CA GLY A 127 3.88 14.61 22.81
C GLY A 127 2.61 14.78 21.94
N LYS A 128 2.49 15.79 21.11
CA LYS A 128 1.36 16.04 20.19
C LYS A 128 1.30 15.00 19.05
N ARG A 129 0.86 13.79 19.37
CA ARG A 129 0.95 12.61 18.48
C ARG A 129 0.13 12.71 17.20
N THR A 130 -1.09 13.27 17.27
CA THR A 130 -2.01 13.34 16.11
C THR A 130 -1.53 14.34 15.07
N GLY A 131 -1.12 15.54 15.48
CA GLY A 131 -0.56 16.54 14.55
C GLY A 131 0.72 16.05 13.86
N CYS A 132 1.61 15.37 14.62
CA CYS A 132 2.80 14.76 14.03
C CYS A 132 2.46 13.61 13.05
N LEU A 133 1.40 12.84 13.32
CA LEU A 133 0.91 11.81 12.41
C LEU A 133 0.46 12.42 11.08
N LEU A 134 -0.37 13.45 11.12
CA LEU A 134 -0.85 14.15 9.92
C LEU A 134 0.31 14.73 9.10
N LEU A 135 1.26 15.40 9.76
CA LEU A 135 2.43 15.95 9.09
C LEU A 135 3.27 14.87 8.41
N VAL A 136 3.52 13.75 9.09
CA VAL A 136 4.29 12.63 8.51
C VAL A 136 3.56 12.04 7.29
N TRP A 137 2.23 11.89 7.35
CA TRP A 137 1.47 11.37 6.21
C TRP A 137 1.43 12.33 5.02
N LEU A 138 1.41 13.64 5.26
CA LEU A 138 1.60 14.63 4.18
C LEU A 138 2.98 14.50 3.54
N LEU A 139 4.03 14.30 4.35
CA LEU A 139 5.39 14.06 3.82
C LEU A 139 5.49 12.73 3.08
N VAL A 140 4.79 11.68 3.51
CA VAL A 140 4.68 10.41 2.77
C VAL A 140 4.00 10.64 1.42
N GLY A 141 2.94 11.44 1.37
CA GLY A 141 2.29 11.83 0.12
C GLY A 141 3.26 12.56 -0.82
N LEU A 142 3.96 13.58 -0.35
CA LEU A 142 4.98 14.31 -1.12
C LEU A 142 6.14 13.42 -1.58
N TRP A 143 6.48 12.40 -0.81
CA TRP A 143 7.51 11.42 -1.20
C TRP A 143 7.07 10.60 -2.41
N HIS A 144 5.78 10.34 -2.58
CA HIS A 144 5.23 9.69 -3.77
C HIS A 144 5.25 10.59 -5.01
N GLY A 145 5.13 11.90 -4.83
CA GLY A 145 5.16 12.88 -5.92
C GLY A 145 4.73 14.27 -5.48
N ALA A 146 5.02 15.28 -6.32
CA ALA A 146 4.73 16.69 -6.04
C ALA A 146 3.32 17.14 -6.50
N GLY A 147 2.46 16.23 -6.96
CA GLY A 147 1.10 16.53 -7.40
C GLY A 147 0.12 16.68 -6.24
N TRP A 148 -0.97 17.41 -6.46
CA TRP A 148 -2.05 17.58 -5.49
C TRP A 148 -2.76 16.28 -5.13
N ASN A 149 -2.82 15.33 -6.06
CA ASN A 149 -3.34 13.97 -5.83
C ASN A 149 -2.54 13.22 -4.73
N PHE A 150 -1.21 13.36 -4.71
CA PHE A 150 -0.37 12.74 -3.68
C PHE A 150 -0.53 13.41 -2.32
N LEU A 151 -0.67 14.75 -2.28
CA LEU A 151 -0.98 15.46 -1.04
C LEU A 151 -2.33 15.05 -0.47
N LEU A 152 -3.35 14.97 -1.33
CA LEU A 152 -4.69 14.51 -0.92
C LEU A 152 -4.66 13.05 -0.46
N TRP A 153 -3.86 12.20 -1.10
CA TRP A 153 -3.62 10.83 -0.68
C TRP A 153 -3.02 10.76 0.73
N GLY A 154 -1.96 11.53 1.00
CA GLY A 154 -1.35 11.61 2.31
C GLY A 154 -2.31 12.13 3.37
N LEU A 155 -3.09 13.17 3.05
CA LEU A 155 -4.10 13.74 3.95
C LEU A 155 -5.20 12.73 4.27
N LEU A 156 -5.74 12.01 3.26
CA LEU A 156 -6.74 10.97 3.42
C LEU A 156 -6.29 9.91 4.44
N PHE A 157 -5.12 9.30 4.23
CA PHE A 157 -4.62 8.29 5.15
C PHE A 157 -4.27 8.86 6.51
N GLY A 158 -3.70 10.04 6.58
CA GLY A 158 -3.40 10.73 7.84
C GLY A 158 -4.64 10.98 8.70
N LEU A 159 -5.72 11.50 8.10
CA LEU A 159 -6.99 11.76 8.78
C LEU A 159 -7.68 10.47 9.23
N LEU A 160 -7.74 9.44 8.37
CA LEU A 160 -8.36 8.16 8.72
C LEU A 160 -7.59 7.43 9.83
N LEU A 161 -6.26 7.45 9.80
CA LEU A 161 -5.43 6.91 10.88
C LEU A 161 -5.58 7.69 12.19
N ALA A 162 -5.78 9.00 12.11
CA ALA A 162 -6.11 9.80 13.29
C ALA A 162 -7.49 9.42 13.85
N ALA A 163 -8.49 9.22 12.98
CA ALA A 163 -9.83 8.74 13.38
C ALA A 163 -9.78 7.34 14.00
N GLU A 164 -8.98 6.42 13.46
CA GLU A 164 -8.77 5.10 14.08
C GLU A 164 -8.21 5.21 15.51
N ARG A 165 -7.30 6.14 15.74
CA ARG A 165 -6.76 6.41 17.09
C ARG A 165 -7.80 6.97 18.05
N LEU A 166 -8.78 7.74 17.55
CA LEU A 166 -9.85 8.35 18.33
C LEU A 166 -11.02 7.40 18.62
N GLY A 167 -10.94 6.13 18.21
CA GLY A 167 -11.93 5.11 18.54
C GLY A 167 -12.45 4.28 17.37
N LEU A 168 -12.39 4.79 16.13
CA LEU A 168 -12.83 4.06 14.93
C LEU A 168 -12.16 2.70 14.81
N GLY A 169 -10.86 2.59 15.11
CA GLY A 169 -10.12 1.33 15.04
C GLY A 169 -10.66 0.26 16.01
N GLY A 170 -11.06 0.65 17.20
CA GLY A 170 -11.70 -0.23 18.18
C GLY A 170 -13.05 -0.75 17.68
N TRP A 171 -13.85 0.13 17.08
CA TRP A 171 -15.15 -0.23 16.51
C TRP A 171 -15.00 -1.18 15.30
N LEU A 172 -14.09 -0.90 14.38
CA LEU A 172 -13.80 -1.76 13.22
C LEU A 172 -13.34 -3.16 13.64
N ASN A 173 -12.54 -3.27 14.69
CA ASN A 173 -12.13 -4.57 15.23
C ASN A 173 -13.27 -5.37 15.86
N ARG A 174 -14.29 -4.69 16.37
CA ARG A 174 -15.50 -5.34 16.94
C ARG A 174 -16.37 -5.97 15.84
N PHE A 175 -16.35 -5.43 14.62
CA PHE A 175 -17.12 -5.90 13.48
C PHE A 175 -16.19 -6.25 12.31
N PRO A 176 -15.53 -7.44 12.32
CA PRO A 176 -14.49 -7.80 11.38
C PRO A 176 -14.87 -7.68 9.89
N PRO A 177 -16.07 -8.08 9.42
CA PRO A 177 -16.45 -7.92 8.03
C PRO A 177 -16.50 -6.45 7.59
N LEU A 178 -17.03 -5.57 8.45
CA LEU A 178 -17.05 -4.12 8.19
C LEU A 178 -15.64 -3.52 8.18
N GLY A 179 -14.76 -4.01 9.06
CA GLY A 179 -13.37 -3.60 9.07
C GLY A 179 -12.65 -3.94 7.76
N HIS A 180 -12.84 -5.15 7.24
CA HIS A 180 -12.27 -5.54 5.95
C HIS A 180 -12.85 -4.71 4.80
N LEU A 181 -14.16 -4.53 4.75
CA LEU A 181 -14.81 -3.71 3.72
C LEU A 181 -14.33 -2.26 3.75
N PHE A 182 -14.22 -1.67 4.96
CA PHE A 182 -13.68 -0.33 5.16
C PHE A 182 -12.25 -0.20 4.61
N VAL A 183 -11.37 -1.13 4.99
CA VAL A 183 -9.97 -1.11 4.51
C VAL A 183 -9.92 -1.22 2.99
N LEU A 184 -10.65 -2.18 2.38
CA LEU A 184 -10.66 -2.36 0.93
C LEU A 184 -11.22 -1.13 0.21
N ALA A 185 -12.29 -0.53 0.73
CA ALA A 185 -12.87 0.69 0.17
C ALA A 185 -11.86 1.84 0.20
N VAL A 186 -11.25 2.11 1.35
CA VAL A 186 -10.23 3.17 1.48
C VAL A 186 -9.02 2.92 0.59
N LEU A 187 -8.59 1.67 0.45
CA LEU A 187 -7.51 1.31 -0.47
C LEU A 187 -7.89 1.58 -1.93
N GLY A 188 -9.14 1.31 -2.33
CA GLY A 188 -9.64 1.64 -3.67
C GLY A 188 -9.57 3.14 -3.95
N PHE A 189 -10.11 3.98 -3.07
CA PHE A 189 -10.00 5.44 -3.17
C PHE A 189 -8.54 5.91 -3.18
N GLY A 190 -7.71 5.33 -2.30
CA GLY A 190 -6.28 5.66 -2.23
C GLY A 190 -5.50 5.25 -3.47
N ALA A 191 -5.77 4.06 -4.03
CA ALA A 191 -5.11 3.59 -5.25
C ALA A 191 -5.40 4.50 -6.45
N VAL A 192 -6.64 4.95 -6.61
CA VAL A 192 -7.05 5.91 -7.65
C VAL A 192 -6.29 7.23 -7.52
N LEU A 193 -6.12 7.77 -6.32
CA LEU A 193 -5.31 8.98 -6.10
C LEU A 193 -3.84 8.77 -6.41
N LEU A 194 -3.30 7.61 -6.05
CA LEU A 194 -1.88 7.31 -6.20
C LEU A 194 -1.46 7.10 -7.65
N THR A 195 -2.36 6.58 -8.48
CA THR A 195 -2.08 6.20 -9.89
C THR A 195 -2.70 7.14 -10.92
N GLY A 196 -3.57 8.06 -10.51
CA GLY A 196 -4.13 9.08 -11.41
C GLY A 196 -3.05 10.03 -11.93
N GLU A 197 -3.14 10.40 -13.20
CA GLU A 197 -2.21 11.33 -13.85
C GLU A 197 -2.24 12.72 -13.18
N ASP A 198 -3.44 13.15 -12.81
CA ASP A 198 -3.69 14.39 -12.09
C ASP A 198 -4.85 14.28 -11.09
N LEU A 199 -5.08 15.36 -10.34
CA LEU A 199 -6.16 15.42 -9.37
C LEU A 199 -7.55 15.40 -10.03
N GLY A 200 -7.71 16.00 -11.20
CA GLY A 200 -9.00 16.06 -11.93
C GLY A 200 -9.46 14.66 -12.33
N GLN A 201 -8.60 13.89 -12.97
CA GLN A 201 -8.85 12.48 -13.31
C GLN A 201 -9.18 11.64 -12.07
N SER A 202 -8.39 11.80 -11.00
CA SER A 202 -8.60 11.07 -9.75
C SER A 202 -9.96 11.37 -9.12
N LEU A 203 -10.39 12.63 -9.13
CA LEU A 203 -11.69 13.04 -8.59
C LEU A 203 -12.86 12.58 -9.46
N ALA A 204 -12.70 12.55 -10.79
CA ALA A 204 -13.71 12.00 -11.70
C ALA A 204 -13.92 10.50 -11.43
N LEU A 205 -12.84 9.73 -11.25
CA LEU A 205 -12.93 8.32 -10.87
C LEU A 205 -13.55 8.13 -9.47
N TRP A 206 -13.27 9.02 -8.52
CA TRP A 206 -13.93 9.01 -7.22
C TRP A 206 -15.44 9.24 -7.36
N GLY A 207 -15.87 10.15 -8.26
CA GLY A 207 -17.28 10.33 -8.59
C GLY A 207 -17.92 9.02 -9.03
N GLY A 208 -17.27 8.27 -9.93
CA GLY A 208 -17.72 6.95 -10.36
C GLY A 208 -17.82 5.93 -9.22
N LEU A 209 -16.83 5.90 -8.29
CA LEU A 209 -16.87 5.05 -7.10
C LEU A 209 -18.02 5.41 -6.14
N LEU A 210 -18.52 6.65 -6.19
CA LEU A 210 -19.66 7.14 -5.41
C LEU A 210 -21.00 7.05 -6.17
N GLY A 211 -21.00 6.48 -7.38
CA GLY A 211 -22.20 6.33 -8.20
C GLY A 211 -22.61 7.61 -8.96
N GLN A 212 -21.71 8.57 -9.10
CA GLN A 212 -21.94 9.81 -9.87
C GLN A 212 -21.53 9.65 -11.35
N GLY A 213 -21.23 8.43 -11.80
CA GLY A 213 -21.01 8.11 -13.21
C GLY A 213 -22.34 8.15 -13.98
N GLU A 214 -22.32 8.62 -15.23
CA GLU A 214 -23.46 8.48 -16.12
C GLU A 214 -23.78 6.98 -16.36
N PRO A 215 -25.06 6.65 -16.52
CA PRO A 215 -25.49 5.26 -16.77
C PRO A 215 -24.96 4.70 -18.09
#